data_a05e6338542d0f08a7f15981b0498abb
#
_entry.id   a05e6338542d0f08a7f15981b0498abb
#
_cell.length_a   1.000
_cell.length_b   1.000
_cell.length_c   1.000
_cell.angle_alpha   90.00
_cell.angle_beta   90.00
_cell.angle_gamma   90.00
#
_symmetry.space_group_name_H-M   'P 1'
#
loop_
_entity.id
_entity.type
_entity.pdbx_description
1 polymer ?
#
loop_
_entity_poly.entity_id
_entity_poly.type
_entity_poly.pdbx_seq_one_letter_code
_entity_poly.pdbx_strand_id
1 'polypeptide(L)'
;MYKRQRFTDAQGLRIGVVVARFNDLVTSKLLSGCLDCLSRHGIDASANSAQLDVAWVPGSFELPLVAQTMARSGRYDVLITLGAVIRGDTPHFDVVVAEASKGVAAVSRDTGVPVIFGVLTTDTMQQALERAGIKSNLGWSYGLEALEMGSLMKALG
;
A
#
# COMPACT_ATOMS: atom_id res chain seq x y z
N MET A 1 -1.45 -29.24 -4.21
CA MET A 1 -2.09 -28.56 -3.07
C MET A 1 -2.66 -27.22 -3.51
N TYR A 2 -3.91 -26.96 -3.20
CA TYR A 2 -4.57 -25.68 -3.54
C TYR A 2 -4.53 -24.74 -2.34
N LYS A 3 -3.93 -23.56 -2.50
CA LYS A 3 -3.85 -22.52 -1.46
C LYS A 3 -4.49 -21.24 -1.94
N ARG A 4 -5.56 -20.86 -1.28
CA ARG A 4 -6.22 -19.56 -1.45
C ARG A 4 -6.71 -19.10 -0.09
N GLN A 5 -6.20 -17.97 0.36
CA GLN A 5 -6.59 -17.44 1.67
C GLN A 5 -7.88 -16.63 1.56
N ARG A 6 -8.65 -16.64 2.63
CA ARG A 6 -9.82 -15.80 2.80
C ARG A 6 -9.44 -14.57 3.61
N PHE A 7 -10.19 -13.50 3.44
CA PHE A 7 -9.96 -12.28 4.21
C PHE A 7 -10.18 -12.48 5.72
N THR A 8 -10.98 -13.46 6.09
CA THR A 8 -11.21 -13.84 7.50
C THR A 8 -9.97 -14.46 8.15
N ASP A 9 -8.99 -14.89 7.37
CA ASP A 9 -7.75 -15.49 7.88
C ASP A 9 -6.71 -14.41 8.24
N ALA A 10 -7.10 -13.15 8.19
CA ALA A 10 -6.21 -12.00 8.37
C ALA A 10 -5.92 -11.65 9.83
N GLN A 11 -6.61 -12.27 10.79
CA GLN A 11 -6.40 -11.98 12.22
C GLN A 11 -4.95 -12.24 12.62
N GLY A 12 -4.37 -11.28 13.34
CA GLY A 12 -3.00 -11.36 13.79
C GLY A 12 -1.96 -10.93 12.77
N LEU A 13 -2.35 -10.54 11.56
CA LEU A 13 -1.41 -9.94 10.62
C LEU A 13 -0.89 -8.61 11.14
N ARG A 14 0.40 -8.37 10.91
CA ARG A 14 1.05 -7.09 11.22
C ARG A 14 1.29 -6.37 9.91
N ILE A 15 0.74 -5.18 9.80
CA ILE A 15 0.68 -4.44 8.53
C ILE A 15 1.38 -3.10 8.66
N GLY A 16 2.21 -2.76 7.69
CA GLY A 16 2.78 -1.44 7.55
C GLY A 16 2.22 -0.73 6.32
N VAL A 17 1.91 0.54 6.46
CA VAL A 17 1.45 1.38 5.35
C VAL A 17 2.42 2.54 5.18
N VAL A 18 2.93 2.72 3.98
CA VAL A 18 3.78 3.85 3.61
C VAL A 18 3.00 4.75 2.67
N VAL A 19 2.81 6.00 3.04
CA VAL A 19 1.95 6.95 2.32
C VAL A 19 2.74 8.14 1.82
N ALA A 20 2.65 8.46 0.56
CA ALA A 20 3.24 9.66 0.00
C ALA A 20 2.40 10.90 0.32
N ARG A 21 3.06 11.94 0.82
CA ARG A 21 2.42 13.21 1.17
C ARG A 21 2.10 14.06 -0.06
N PHE A 22 2.92 13.96 -1.09
CA PHE A 22 2.67 14.67 -2.35
C PHE A 22 1.35 14.18 -2.97
N ASN A 23 0.49 15.10 -3.38
CA ASN A 23 -0.90 14.84 -3.79
C ASN A 23 -1.75 14.29 -2.64
N ASP A 24 -1.64 14.86 -1.45
CA ASP A 24 -2.31 14.38 -0.23
C ASP A 24 -3.83 14.43 -0.31
N LEU A 25 -4.41 15.28 -1.15
CA LEU A 25 -5.84 15.26 -1.43
C LEU A 25 -6.30 13.87 -1.93
N VAL A 26 -5.45 13.20 -2.70
CA VAL A 26 -5.71 11.85 -3.21
C VAL A 26 -5.23 10.79 -2.21
N THR A 27 -3.99 10.89 -1.74
CA THR A 27 -3.39 9.85 -0.90
C THR A 27 -4.06 9.71 0.46
N SER A 28 -4.57 10.82 1.03
CA SER A 28 -5.35 10.76 2.28
C SER A 28 -6.64 9.98 2.11
N LYS A 29 -7.30 10.11 0.95
CA LYS A 29 -8.52 9.36 0.64
C LYS A 29 -8.23 7.88 0.42
N LEU A 30 -7.12 7.56 -0.24
CA LEU A 30 -6.67 6.17 -0.38
C LEU A 30 -6.37 5.54 0.98
N LEU A 31 -5.67 6.27 1.84
CA LEU A 31 -5.36 5.81 3.19
C LEU A 31 -6.65 5.56 3.98
N SER A 32 -7.60 6.49 3.95
CA SER A 32 -8.88 6.34 4.64
C SER A 32 -9.61 5.08 4.21
N GLY A 33 -9.71 4.83 2.90
CA GLY A 33 -10.34 3.62 2.37
C GLY A 33 -9.59 2.35 2.75
N CYS A 34 -8.27 2.40 2.73
CA CYS A 34 -7.42 1.29 3.14
C CYS A 34 -7.62 0.94 4.63
N LEU A 35 -7.56 1.93 5.50
CA LEU A 35 -7.74 1.72 6.95
C LEU A 35 -9.15 1.23 7.27
N ASP A 36 -10.17 1.76 6.61
CA ASP A 36 -11.54 1.29 6.79
C ASP A 36 -11.69 -0.18 6.39
N CYS A 37 -11.10 -0.58 5.26
CA CYS A 37 -11.07 -1.98 4.83
C CYS A 37 -10.41 -2.88 5.87
N LEU A 38 -9.22 -2.51 6.33
CA LEU A 38 -8.47 -3.29 7.31
C LEU A 38 -9.25 -3.42 8.62
N SER A 39 -9.81 -2.32 9.10
CA SER A 39 -10.61 -2.31 10.34
C SER A 39 -11.83 -3.23 10.25
N ARG A 40 -12.55 -3.19 9.13
CA ARG A 40 -13.74 -4.04 8.93
C ARG A 40 -13.40 -5.52 8.79
N HIS A 41 -12.15 -5.85 8.52
CA HIS A 41 -11.68 -7.23 8.40
C HIS A 41 -10.87 -7.71 9.63
N GLY A 42 -10.98 -6.99 10.75
CA GLY A 42 -10.46 -7.43 12.03
C GLY A 42 -9.05 -6.97 12.39
N ILE A 43 -8.46 -6.05 11.62
CA ILE A 43 -7.19 -5.42 11.97
C ILE A 43 -7.46 -4.23 12.89
N ASP A 44 -6.74 -4.14 13.99
CA ASP A 44 -6.80 -2.95 14.84
C ASP A 44 -6.10 -1.78 14.15
N ALA A 45 -6.89 -0.84 13.64
CA ALA A 45 -6.41 0.36 12.96
C ALA A 45 -6.38 1.60 13.86
N SER A 46 -6.42 1.42 15.18
CA SER A 46 -6.32 2.54 16.13
C SER A 46 -4.90 3.11 16.18
N ALA A 47 -4.77 4.35 16.68
CA ALA A 47 -3.48 5.06 16.73
C ALA A 47 -2.41 4.34 17.56
N ASN A 48 -2.81 3.50 18.52
CA ASN A 48 -1.89 2.77 19.40
C ASN A 48 -1.84 1.29 19.09
N SER A 49 -2.22 0.90 17.88
CA SER A 49 -2.25 -0.50 17.47
C SER A 49 -0.86 -1.13 17.47
N ALA A 50 -0.78 -2.38 17.90
CA ALA A 50 0.40 -3.22 17.70
C ALA A 50 0.40 -3.92 16.33
N GLN A 51 -0.70 -3.83 15.58
CA GLN A 51 -0.88 -4.51 14.30
C GLN A 51 -0.62 -3.62 13.09
N LEU A 52 -0.68 -2.30 13.25
CA LEU A 52 -0.66 -1.38 12.11
C LEU A 52 0.20 -0.16 12.41
N ASP A 53 1.16 0.09 11.54
CA ASP A 53 1.94 1.33 11.51
C ASP A 53 1.70 2.06 10.19
N VAL A 54 1.61 3.38 10.25
CA VAL A 54 1.51 4.25 9.08
C VAL A 54 2.70 5.21 9.07
N ALA A 55 3.48 5.16 8.01
CA ALA A 55 4.62 6.05 7.80
C ALA A 55 4.35 6.98 6.61
N TRP A 56 4.50 8.29 6.82
CA TRP A 56 4.37 9.27 5.76
C TRP A 56 5.72 9.63 5.18
N VAL A 57 5.81 9.66 3.85
CA VAL A 57 7.02 10.06 3.11
C VAL A 57 6.72 11.26 2.22
N PRO A 58 7.75 12.02 1.77
CA PRO A 58 7.51 13.20 0.95
C PRO A 58 6.77 12.92 -0.36
N GLY A 59 7.17 11.90 -1.10
CA GLY A 59 6.57 11.58 -2.40
C GLY A 59 6.67 10.10 -2.73
N SER A 60 6.15 9.71 -3.88
CA SER A 60 6.14 8.31 -4.31
C SER A 60 7.54 7.78 -4.60
N PHE A 61 8.50 8.64 -4.93
CA PHE A 61 9.89 8.25 -5.15
C PHE A 61 10.55 7.67 -3.89
N GLU A 62 10.12 8.09 -2.70
CA GLU A 62 10.68 7.65 -1.43
C GLU A 62 9.99 6.41 -0.85
N LEU A 63 8.89 5.97 -1.45
CA LEU A 63 8.15 4.78 -0.98
C LEU A 63 9.03 3.52 -0.90
N PRO A 64 9.85 3.20 -1.93
CA PRO A 64 10.64 1.96 -1.89
C PRO A 64 11.65 1.92 -0.74
N LEU A 65 12.31 3.02 -0.44
CA LEU A 65 13.32 3.06 0.62
C LEU A 65 12.70 2.75 1.99
N VAL A 66 11.58 3.40 2.31
CA VAL A 66 10.92 3.21 3.60
C VAL A 66 10.28 1.82 3.66
N ALA A 67 9.65 1.36 2.57
CA ALA A 67 9.12 0.00 2.49
C ALA A 67 10.22 -1.04 2.72
N GLN A 68 11.40 -0.87 2.15
CA GLN A 68 12.52 -1.77 2.36
C GLN A 68 12.96 -1.80 3.82
N THR A 69 13.08 -0.66 4.45
CA THR A 69 13.44 -0.55 5.87
C THR A 69 12.43 -1.27 6.75
N MET A 70 11.14 -1.05 6.49
CA MET A 70 10.08 -1.71 7.24
C MET A 70 10.07 -3.23 6.99
N ALA A 71 10.21 -3.66 5.73
CA ALA A 71 10.23 -5.08 5.40
C ALA A 71 11.38 -5.82 6.09
N ARG A 72 12.56 -5.21 6.14
CA ARG A 72 13.75 -5.81 6.76
C ARG A 72 13.71 -5.82 8.29
N SER A 73 12.82 -5.07 8.89
CA SER A 73 12.69 -5.02 10.36
C SER A 73 12.17 -6.33 10.97
N GLY A 74 11.54 -7.18 10.18
CA GLY A 74 10.91 -8.41 10.67
C GLY A 74 9.60 -8.19 11.43
N ARG A 75 9.12 -6.95 11.50
CA ARG A 75 7.93 -6.59 12.29
C ARG A 75 6.63 -6.67 11.51
N TYR A 76 6.67 -6.83 10.18
CA TYR A 76 5.49 -6.79 9.34
C TYR A 76 5.35 -8.05 8.49
N ASP A 77 4.13 -8.49 8.33
CA ASP A 77 3.78 -9.62 7.47
C ASP A 77 3.46 -9.18 6.04
N VAL A 78 3.02 -7.93 5.88
CA VAL A 78 2.71 -7.31 4.59
C VAL A 78 2.83 -5.81 4.70
N LEU A 79 3.22 -5.17 3.61
CA LEU A 79 3.29 -3.71 3.50
C LEU A 79 2.37 -3.23 2.39
N ILE A 80 1.85 -2.02 2.55
CA ILE A 80 1.05 -1.33 1.54
C ILE A 80 1.74 0.00 1.25
N THR A 81 1.99 0.29 -0.02
CA THR A 81 2.45 1.62 -0.43
C THR A 81 1.29 2.37 -1.06
N LEU A 82 1.09 3.63 -0.67
CA LEU A 82 0.03 4.48 -1.20
C LEU A 82 0.65 5.76 -1.75
N GLY A 83 0.33 6.08 -2.99
CA GLY A 83 0.81 7.28 -3.64
C GLY A 83 -0.09 7.68 -4.80
N ALA A 84 0.16 8.84 -5.35
CA ALA A 84 -0.52 9.31 -6.55
C ALA A 84 0.45 10.13 -7.39
N VAL A 85 0.73 9.65 -8.58
CA VAL A 85 1.58 10.33 -9.56
C VAL A 85 0.70 10.75 -10.73
N ILE A 86 0.60 12.06 -10.94
CA ILE A 86 -0.26 12.63 -11.96
C ILE A 86 0.62 13.24 -13.03
N ARG A 87 0.32 12.93 -14.28
CA ARG A 87 1.12 13.43 -15.42
C ARG A 87 1.12 14.94 -15.46
N GLY A 88 2.30 15.53 -15.58
CA GLY A 88 2.50 16.96 -15.79
C GLY A 88 3.06 17.26 -17.17
N ASP A 89 3.61 18.46 -17.34
CA ASP A 89 4.12 18.95 -18.62
C ASP A 89 5.53 18.43 -18.93
N THR A 90 6.17 17.76 -17.98
CA THR A 90 7.56 17.30 -18.12
C THR A 90 7.63 15.77 -17.98
N PRO A 91 8.75 15.15 -18.39
CA PRO A 91 8.95 13.69 -18.24
C PRO A 91 9.14 13.22 -16.79
N HIS A 92 9.04 14.09 -15.81
CA HIS A 92 9.19 13.76 -14.39
C HIS A 92 8.24 12.62 -13.94
N PHE A 93 7.02 12.61 -14.48
CA PHE A 93 6.04 11.54 -14.23
C PHE A 93 6.63 10.16 -14.55
N ASP A 94 7.25 10.01 -15.72
CA ASP A 94 7.77 8.71 -16.16
C ASP A 94 8.91 8.23 -15.27
N VAL A 95 9.75 9.14 -14.81
CA VAL A 95 10.87 8.83 -13.91
C VAL A 95 10.34 8.34 -12.57
N VAL A 96 9.40 9.06 -11.96
CA VAL A 96 8.84 8.71 -10.64
C VAL A 96 8.10 7.38 -10.71
N VAL A 97 7.28 7.18 -11.74
CA VAL A 97 6.52 5.92 -11.90
C VAL A 97 7.46 4.74 -12.09
N ALA A 98 8.48 4.88 -12.93
CA ALA A 98 9.42 3.80 -13.19
C ALA A 98 10.19 3.40 -11.93
N GLU A 99 10.72 4.35 -11.19
CA GLU A 99 11.51 4.06 -9.98
C GLU A 99 10.63 3.57 -8.84
N ALA A 100 9.43 4.12 -8.65
CA ALA A 100 8.52 3.66 -7.61
C ALA A 100 8.08 2.21 -7.87
N SER A 101 7.67 1.89 -9.10
CA SER A 101 7.18 0.55 -9.43
C SER A 101 8.27 -0.51 -9.35
N LYS A 102 9.44 -0.24 -9.92
CA LYS A 102 10.59 -1.15 -9.85
C LYS A 102 11.07 -1.33 -8.42
N GLY A 103 11.15 -0.23 -7.66
CA GLY A 103 11.62 -0.26 -6.29
C GLY A 103 10.71 -1.04 -5.38
N VAL A 104 9.40 -0.84 -5.46
CA VAL A 104 8.42 -1.61 -4.67
C VAL A 104 8.48 -3.09 -5.01
N ALA A 105 8.53 -3.43 -6.31
CA ALA A 105 8.65 -4.83 -6.73
C ALA A 105 9.95 -5.48 -6.23
N ALA A 106 11.05 -4.75 -6.22
CA ALA A 106 12.33 -5.24 -5.70
C ALA A 106 12.26 -5.54 -4.20
N VAL A 107 11.61 -4.68 -3.41
CA VAL A 107 11.45 -4.91 -1.96
C VAL A 107 10.75 -6.24 -1.70
N SER A 108 9.66 -6.53 -2.39
CA SER A 108 8.93 -7.80 -2.22
C SER A 108 9.82 -9.00 -2.51
N ARG A 109 10.54 -8.98 -3.62
CA ARG A 109 11.38 -10.11 -4.02
C ARG A 109 12.62 -10.28 -3.12
N ASP A 110 13.23 -9.18 -2.74
CA ASP A 110 14.50 -9.22 -1.99
C ASP A 110 14.29 -9.54 -0.51
N THR A 111 13.12 -9.21 0.04
CA THR A 111 12.84 -9.43 1.46
C THR A 111 11.89 -10.58 1.74
N GLY A 112 11.15 -11.04 0.74
CA GLY A 112 10.09 -12.03 0.93
C GLY A 112 8.84 -11.51 1.61
N VAL A 113 8.78 -10.22 1.93
CA VAL A 113 7.59 -9.57 2.49
C VAL A 113 6.77 -8.99 1.34
N PRO A 114 5.50 -9.38 1.19
CA PRO A 114 4.68 -8.82 0.12
C PRO A 114 4.47 -7.32 0.35
N VAL A 115 4.64 -6.54 -0.71
CA VAL A 115 4.41 -5.10 -0.70
C VAL A 115 3.39 -4.78 -1.78
N ILE A 116 2.24 -4.25 -1.37
CA ILE A 116 1.16 -3.89 -2.29
C ILE A 116 1.49 -2.55 -2.96
N PHE A 117 1.43 -2.54 -4.29
CA PHE A 117 1.69 -1.33 -5.07
C PHE A 117 0.40 -0.53 -5.22
N GLY A 118 0.15 0.36 -4.26
CA GLY A 118 -1.03 1.22 -4.23
C GLY A 118 -0.73 2.64 -4.71
N VAL A 119 0.04 2.77 -5.79
CA VAL A 119 0.38 4.08 -6.38
C VAL A 119 -0.48 4.31 -7.61
N LEU A 120 -1.37 5.29 -7.55
CA LEU A 120 -2.15 5.71 -8.70
C LEU A 120 -1.24 6.42 -9.69
N THR A 121 -1.40 6.08 -10.97
CA THR A 121 -0.66 6.72 -12.06
C THR A 121 -1.69 7.16 -13.09
N THR A 122 -2.00 8.46 -13.10
CA THR A 122 -3.09 8.99 -13.93
C THR A 122 -2.63 10.19 -14.74
N ASP A 123 -3.35 10.48 -15.82
CA ASP A 123 -3.06 11.64 -16.66
C ASP A 123 -3.60 12.93 -16.05
N THR A 124 -4.69 12.84 -15.26
CA THR A 124 -5.34 14.02 -14.67
C THR A 124 -5.63 13.81 -13.19
N MET A 125 -5.78 14.93 -12.47
CA MET A 125 -6.22 14.92 -11.07
C MET A 125 -7.62 14.33 -10.95
N GLN A 126 -8.52 14.61 -11.88
CA GLN A 126 -9.87 14.06 -11.86
C GLN A 126 -9.85 12.53 -11.90
N GLN A 127 -9.02 11.94 -12.76
CA GLN A 127 -8.89 10.48 -12.82
C GLN A 127 -8.41 9.90 -11.48
N ALA A 128 -7.49 10.58 -10.82
CA ALA A 128 -7.01 10.16 -9.50
C ALA A 128 -8.12 10.23 -8.45
N LEU A 129 -8.86 11.32 -8.40
CA LEU A 129 -9.98 11.50 -7.47
C LEU A 129 -11.10 10.49 -7.70
N GLU A 130 -11.39 10.16 -8.95
CA GLU A 130 -12.39 9.13 -9.28
C GLU A 130 -12.01 7.77 -8.69
N ARG A 131 -10.72 7.46 -8.60
CA ARG A 131 -10.19 6.21 -8.07
C ARG A 131 -9.93 6.25 -6.57
N ALA A 132 -10.00 7.43 -5.98
CA ALA A 132 -9.76 7.65 -4.55
C ALA A 132 -11.05 7.94 -3.76
N GLY A 133 -12.23 7.70 -4.34
CA GLY A 133 -13.50 7.81 -3.62
C GLY A 133 -14.69 8.29 -4.41
N ILE A 134 -14.52 9.03 -5.53
CA ILE A 134 -15.68 9.56 -6.27
C ILE A 134 -16.47 8.44 -6.96
N LYS A 135 -15.79 7.55 -7.66
CA LYS A 135 -16.42 6.37 -8.32
C LYS A 135 -16.12 5.08 -7.58
N SER A 136 -14.89 4.92 -7.12
CA SER A 136 -14.41 3.78 -6.36
C SER A 136 -13.27 4.24 -5.47
N ASN A 137 -12.95 3.48 -4.42
CA ASN A 137 -11.77 3.75 -3.61
C ASN A 137 -10.80 2.57 -3.75
N LEU A 138 -9.73 2.76 -4.54
CA LEU A 138 -8.73 1.71 -4.72
C LEU A 138 -7.92 1.45 -3.45
N GLY A 139 -7.88 2.39 -2.51
CA GLY A 139 -7.28 2.14 -1.19
C GLY A 139 -7.94 0.98 -0.46
N TRP A 140 -9.26 0.85 -0.57
CA TRP A 140 -10.00 -0.31 -0.08
C TRP A 140 -9.50 -1.60 -0.72
N SER A 141 -9.37 -1.61 -2.06
CA SER A 141 -8.87 -2.78 -2.79
C SER A 141 -7.45 -3.16 -2.39
N TYR A 142 -6.58 -2.19 -2.17
CA TYR A 142 -5.22 -2.43 -1.70
C TYR A 142 -5.20 -3.05 -0.31
N GLY A 143 -6.11 -2.65 0.56
CA GLY A 143 -6.31 -3.30 1.86
C GLY A 143 -6.67 -4.78 1.71
N LEU A 144 -7.62 -5.10 0.83
CA LEU A 144 -8.00 -6.50 0.55
C LEU A 144 -6.83 -7.31 0.00
N GLU A 145 -6.08 -6.75 -0.94
CA GLU A 145 -4.90 -7.41 -1.50
C GLU A 145 -3.85 -7.71 -0.42
N ALA A 146 -3.66 -6.77 0.50
CA ALA A 146 -2.72 -6.97 1.61
C ALA A 146 -3.16 -8.11 2.53
N LEU A 147 -4.43 -8.17 2.87
CA LEU A 147 -4.96 -9.27 3.69
C LEU A 147 -4.79 -10.62 2.99
N GLU A 148 -5.09 -10.68 1.70
CA GLU A 148 -4.93 -11.90 0.91
C GLU A 148 -3.46 -12.31 0.85
N MET A 149 -2.57 -11.41 0.47
CA MET A 149 -1.14 -11.73 0.29
C MET A 149 -0.46 -12.04 1.62
N GLY A 150 -0.75 -11.29 2.67
CA GLY A 150 -0.17 -11.55 3.99
C GLY A 150 -0.59 -12.91 4.53
N SER A 151 -1.86 -13.25 4.41
CA SER A 151 -2.38 -14.55 4.83
C SER A 151 -1.84 -15.70 4.00
N LEU A 152 -1.74 -15.51 2.68
CA LEU A 152 -1.20 -16.52 1.77
C LEU A 152 0.26 -16.83 2.08
N MET A 153 1.09 -15.80 2.28
CA MET A 153 2.51 -16.00 2.60
C MET A 153 2.70 -16.74 3.91
N LYS A 154 1.88 -16.46 4.91
CA LYS A 154 1.92 -17.23 6.17
C LYS A 154 1.56 -18.71 5.96
N ALA A 155 0.59 -18.98 5.11
CA ALA A 155 0.16 -20.36 4.83
C ALA A 155 1.19 -21.15 4.00
N LEU A 156 2.01 -20.47 3.20
CA LEU A 156 3.03 -21.10 2.36
C LEU A 156 4.36 -21.29 3.10
N GLY A 157 4.66 -20.47 4.02
CA GLY A 157 5.90 -20.48 4.79
C GLY A 157 5.66 -20.66 6.23
#